data_1d4fcda1f62068f3e8f83c6da45423f8
#
_entry.id   1d4fcda1f62068f3e8f83c6da45423f8
#
_cell.length_a   1.000
_cell.length_b   1.000
_cell.length_c   1.000
_cell.angle_alpha   90.00
_cell.angle_beta   90.00
_cell.angle_gamma   90.00
#
_symmetry.space_group_name_H-M   'P 1'
#
loop_
_entity.id
_entity.type
_entity.pdbx_description
1 polymer ?
#
loop_
_entity_poly.entity_id
_entity_poly.type
_entity_poly.pdbx_seq_one_letter_code
_entity_poly.pdbx_strand_id
1 'polypeptide(L)'
;RIIGILVMCFSGTMLIPAFVALIYGDGGGKAFMQAFMLSLTAGTLLWWPCHHHKQELRSRDGFLIVVAFWFVLGGLATLPLLLFDAPHLTVASAVFEAFSGLTTTGATVMTGLDNLPKAILFYRQFLQWLGGMGIIVLAIAIIPLLGIGGMQLYRAEMSGPMKEQKIRPRITETAKVLWMIYLSLTLSCALAYWLAGMSVFDAITHSFSTVSIGGFSTHDASIGYFNSPLING
;
A
#
# COMPACT_ATOMS: atom_id res chain seq x y z
N ARG A 1 19.22 -7.20 0.42
CA ARG A 1 18.70 -7.64 1.71
C ARG A 1 17.42 -6.91 2.10
N ILE A 2 17.41 -5.56 2.18
CA ILE A 2 16.24 -4.77 2.59
C ILE A 2 15.06 -5.01 1.66
N ILE A 3 15.27 -4.96 0.34
CA ILE A 3 14.22 -5.22 -0.67
C ILE A 3 13.62 -6.62 -0.47
N GLY A 4 14.43 -7.65 -0.22
CA GLY A 4 13.93 -9.00 0.03
C GLY A 4 12.99 -9.08 1.25
N ILE A 5 13.34 -8.40 2.35
CA ILE A 5 12.47 -8.32 3.54
C ILE A 5 11.17 -7.58 3.21
N LEU A 6 11.25 -6.46 2.50
CA LEU A 6 10.07 -5.69 2.11
C LEU A 6 9.13 -6.48 1.19
N VAL A 7 9.69 -7.25 0.26
CA VAL A 7 8.93 -8.16 -0.61
C VAL A 7 8.23 -9.25 0.21
N MET A 8 8.93 -9.87 1.18
CA MET A 8 8.32 -10.87 2.08
C MET A 8 7.19 -10.26 2.91
N CYS A 9 7.38 -9.05 3.46
CA CYS A 9 6.33 -8.35 4.20
C CYS A 9 5.13 -8.02 3.30
N PHE A 10 5.39 -7.54 2.08
CA PHE A 10 4.34 -7.23 1.12
C PHE A 10 3.58 -8.48 0.68
N SER A 11 4.25 -9.63 0.51
CA SER A 11 3.56 -10.89 0.18
C SER A 11 2.50 -11.23 1.22
N GLY A 12 2.77 -11.01 2.51
CA GLY A 12 1.81 -11.23 3.59
C GLY A 12 0.52 -10.41 3.44
N THR A 13 0.57 -9.24 2.82
CA THR A 13 -0.63 -8.41 2.59
C THR A 13 -1.61 -9.07 1.62
N MET A 14 -1.16 -9.96 0.73
CA MET A 14 -2.00 -10.70 -0.22
C MET A 14 -2.91 -11.73 0.46
N LEU A 15 -2.61 -12.12 1.70
CA LEU A 15 -3.46 -13.02 2.48
C LEU A 15 -4.78 -12.36 2.90
N ILE A 16 -4.82 -11.02 3.01
CA ILE A 16 -6.03 -10.30 3.39
C ILE A 16 -7.11 -10.40 2.30
N PRO A 17 -6.85 -10.04 1.02
CA PRO A 17 -7.83 -10.27 -0.04
C PRO A 17 -8.11 -11.76 -0.30
N ALA A 18 -7.15 -12.67 -0.06
CA ALA A 18 -7.43 -14.10 -0.09
C ALA A 18 -8.49 -14.50 0.96
N PHE A 19 -8.42 -13.94 2.15
CA PHE A 19 -9.42 -14.15 3.19
C PHE A 19 -10.78 -13.53 2.81
N VAL A 20 -10.79 -12.35 2.19
CA VAL A 20 -12.02 -11.76 1.63
C VAL A 20 -12.66 -12.70 0.60
N ALA A 21 -11.84 -13.29 -0.31
CA ALA A 21 -12.31 -14.26 -1.27
C ALA A 21 -12.99 -15.49 -0.62
N LEU A 22 -12.48 -15.95 0.52
CA LEU A 22 -13.06 -17.05 1.28
C LEU A 22 -14.42 -16.65 1.91
N ILE A 23 -14.52 -15.43 2.43
CA ILE A 23 -15.78 -14.95 3.05
C ILE A 23 -16.89 -14.84 2.01
N TYR A 24 -16.58 -14.31 0.81
CA TYR A 24 -17.58 -14.09 -0.24
C TYR A 24 -17.74 -15.27 -1.20
N GLY A 25 -16.87 -16.28 -1.12
CA GLY A 25 -16.95 -17.47 -1.98
C GLY A 25 -16.77 -17.16 -3.47
N ASP A 26 -16.02 -16.10 -3.81
CA ASP A 26 -15.91 -15.56 -5.17
C ASP A 26 -14.83 -16.22 -6.04
N GLY A 27 -14.20 -17.28 -5.54
CA GLY A 27 -13.17 -18.06 -6.26
C GLY A 27 -11.78 -17.40 -6.33
N GLY A 28 -11.63 -16.14 -5.94
CA GLY A 28 -10.38 -15.37 -6.04
C GLY A 28 -9.25 -15.85 -5.15
N GLY A 29 -9.53 -16.63 -4.13
CA GLY A 29 -8.55 -17.06 -3.14
C GLY A 29 -7.34 -17.78 -3.73
N LYS A 30 -7.54 -18.54 -4.83
CA LYS A 30 -6.46 -19.26 -5.52
C LYS A 30 -5.43 -18.30 -6.13
N ALA A 31 -5.87 -17.26 -6.83
CA ALA A 31 -5.00 -16.28 -7.46
C ALA A 31 -4.16 -15.52 -6.42
N PHE A 32 -4.78 -15.09 -5.32
CA PHE A 32 -4.07 -14.41 -4.23
C PHE A 32 -3.09 -15.34 -3.51
N MET A 33 -3.43 -16.60 -3.30
CA MET A 33 -2.52 -17.59 -2.68
C MET A 33 -1.31 -17.88 -3.59
N GLN A 34 -1.53 -18.01 -4.89
CA GLN A 34 -0.45 -18.17 -5.87
C GLN A 34 0.46 -16.93 -5.90
N ALA A 35 -0.11 -15.74 -5.94
CA ALA A 35 0.63 -14.49 -5.89
C ALA A 35 1.43 -14.37 -4.58
N PHE A 36 0.85 -14.74 -3.43
CA PHE A 36 1.55 -14.83 -2.15
C PHE A 36 2.77 -15.72 -2.22
N MET A 37 2.61 -16.97 -2.69
CA MET A 37 3.70 -17.94 -2.78
C MET A 37 4.81 -17.47 -3.73
N LEU A 38 4.46 -16.93 -4.90
CA LEU A 38 5.43 -16.38 -5.87
C LEU A 38 6.20 -15.19 -5.28
N SER A 39 5.50 -14.27 -4.62
CA SER A 39 6.12 -13.10 -4.00
C SER A 39 7.00 -13.49 -2.80
N LEU A 40 6.56 -14.44 -1.99
CA LEU A 40 7.33 -14.94 -0.85
C LEU A 40 8.61 -15.64 -1.31
N THR A 41 8.52 -16.47 -2.34
CA THR A 41 9.70 -17.14 -2.91
C THR A 41 10.66 -16.15 -3.54
N ALA A 42 10.18 -15.17 -4.28
CA ALA A 42 11.01 -14.10 -4.82
C ALA A 42 11.71 -13.30 -3.71
N GLY A 43 10.98 -12.94 -2.64
CA GLY A 43 11.53 -12.24 -1.48
C GLY A 43 12.61 -13.02 -0.76
N THR A 44 12.39 -14.32 -0.55
CA THR A 44 13.37 -15.22 0.09
C THR A 44 14.62 -15.40 -0.77
N LEU A 45 14.47 -15.57 -2.08
CA LEU A 45 15.59 -15.66 -3.03
C LEU A 45 16.43 -14.38 -3.07
N LEU A 46 15.80 -13.22 -2.97
CA LEU A 46 16.51 -11.93 -2.89
C LEU A 46 17.19 -11.71 -1.53
N TRP A 47 16.62 -12.26 -0.46
CA TRP A 47 17.15 -12.09 0.88
C TRP A 47 18.29 -13.06 1.19
N TRP A 48 18.17 -14.34 0.78
CA TRP A 48 19.07 -15.44 1.13
C TRP A 48 20.55 -15.15 0.84
N PRO A 49 20.97 -14.74 -0.39
CA PRO A 49 22.38 -14.48 -0.68
C PRO A 49 22.95 -13.26 0.05
N CYS A 50 22.10 -12.33 0.45
CA CYS A 50 22.49 -11.04 1.02
C CYS A 50 22.35 -10.96 2.56
N HIS A 51 21.91 -12.04 3.23
CA HIS A 51 21.53 -11.94 4.66
C HIS A 51 22.72 -11.71 5.60
N HIS A 52 23.91 -12.19 5.25
CA HIS A 52 25.13 -11.99 6.03
C HIS A 52 25.82 -10.64 5.85
N HIS A 53 25.52 -9.93 4.74
CA HIS A 53 26.17 -8.64 4.44
C HIS A 53 25.49 -7.51 5.24
N LYS A 54 26.20 -6.98 6.24
CA LYS A 54 25.79 -5.80 7.03
C LYS A 54 26.67 -4.61 6.63
N GLN A 55 26.36 -3.95 5.53
CA GLN A 55 27.01 -2.71 5.16
C GLN A 55 26.18 -1.51 5.65
N GLU A 56 26.86 -0.44 6.07
CA GLU A 56 26.20 0.82 6.38
C GLU A 56 25.66 1.46 5.10
N LEU A 57 24.39 1.89 5.17
CA LEU A 57 23.73 2.53 4.04
C LEU A 57 24.20 3.98 3.91
N ARG A 58 24.63 4.34 2.71
CA ARG A 58 24.89 5.73 2.35
C ARG A 58 23.56 6.40 1.95
N SER A 59 23.47 7.73 2.06
CA SER A 59 22.26 8.48 1.67
C SER A 59 21.80 8.18 0.25
N ARG A 60 22.73 7.98 -0.69
CA ARG A 60 22.43 7.59 -2.08
C ARG A 60 21.74 6.22 -2.16
N ASP A 61 22.14 5.27 -1.33
CA ASP A 61 21.56 3.93 -1.32
C ASP A 61 20.11 3.96 -0.82
N GLY A 62 19.78 4.89 0.08
CA GLY A 62 18.42 5.15 0.54
C GLY A 62 17.48 5.52 -0.62
N PHE A 63 17.87 6.45 -1.50
CA PHE A 63 17.05 6.81 -2.66
C PHE A 63 16.86 5.65 -3.63
N LEU A 64 17.93 4.89 -3.91
CA LEU A 64 17.84 3.70 -4.77
C LEU A 64 16.91 2.64 -4.20
N ILE A 65 16.96 2.42 -2.88
CA ILE A 65 16.06 1.47 -2.21
C ILE A 65 14.61 1.91 -2.36
N VAL A 66 14.32 3.21 -2.22
CA VAL A 66 12.96 3.75 -2.37
C VAL A 66 12.43 3.56 -3.78
N VAL A 67 13.21 3.92 -4.79
CA VAL A 67 12.82 3.75 -6.19
C VAL A 67 12.60 2.26 -6.50
N ALA A 68 13.55 1.40 -6.11
CA ALA A 68 13.44 -0.03 -6.29
C ALA A 68 12.23 -0.62 -5.55
N PHE A 69 11.91 -0.12 -4.36
CA PHE A 69 10.74 -0.52 -3.59
C PHE A 69 9.44 -0.30 -4.39
N TRP A 70 9.21 0.89 -4.93
CA TRP A 70 8.02 1.19 -5.71
C TRP A 70 7.90 0.33 -6.97
N PHE A 71 8.99 0.14 -7.72
CA PHE A 71 8.97 -0.69 -8.92
C PHE A 71 8.77 -2.17 -8.60
N VAL A 72 9.45 -2.69 -7.59
CA VAL A 72 9.34 -4.11 -7.21
C VAL A 72 7.96 -4.41 -6.63
N LEU A 73 7.45 -3.57 -5.72
CA LEU A 73 6.11 -3.79 -5.15
C LEU A 73 5.01 -3.59 -6.20
N GLY A 74 5.11 -2.59 -7.08
CA GLY A 74 4.17 -2.41 -8.18
C GLY A 74 4.13 -3.63 -9.11
N GLY A 75 5.31 -4.18 -9.45
CA GLY A 75 5.41 -5.42 -10.23
C GLY A 75 4.77 -6.63 -9.53
N LEU A 76 5.02 -6.80 -8.23
CA LEU A 76 4.41 -7.88 -7.45
C LEU A 76 2.91 -7.68 -7.25
N ALA A 77 2.46 -6.44 -7.07
CA ALA A 77 1.05 -6.10 -6.98
C ALA A 77 0.26 -6.44 -8.26
N THR A 78 0.95 -6.57 -9.38
CA THR A 78 0.35 -6.99 -10.66
C THR A 78 -0.03 -8.48 -10.67
N LEU A 79 0.67 -9.33 -9.90
CA LEU A 79 0.51 -10.79 -9.96
C LEU A 79 -0.93 -11.26 -9.68
N PRO A 80 -1.62 -10.82 -8.61
CA PRO A 80 -2.99 -11.26 -8.38
C PRO A 80 -3.93 -10.92 -9.54
N LEU A 81 -3.76 -9.73 -10.14
CA LEU A 81 -4.58 -9.26 -11.26
C LEU A 81 -4.36 -10.06 -12.55
N LEU A 82 -3.14 -10.60 -12.75
CA LEU A 82 -2.82 -11.47 -13.89
C LEU A 82 -3.26 -12.92 -13.68
N LEU A 83 -3.25 -13.39 -12.43
CA LEU A 83 -3.57 -14.78 -12.09
C LEU A 83 -5.07 -15.01 -11.90
N PHE A 84 -5.86 -13.96 -11.94
CA PHE A 84 -7.30 -14.05 -11.80
C PHE A 84 -7.96 -14.49 -13.11
N ASP A 85 -8.87 -15.46 -13.02
CA ASP A 85 -9.53 -16.05 -14.20
C ASP A 85 -10.53 -15.10 -14.89
N ALA A 86 -11.13 -14.16 -14.14
CA ALA A 86 -12.03 -13.13 -14.66
C ALA A 86 -12.05 -11.89 -13.75
N PRO A 87 -11.80 -10.67 -14.27
CA PRO A 87 -11.59 -10.35 -15.68
C PRO A 87 -10.17 -10.70 -16.17
N HIS A 88 -10.05 -11.21 -17.40
CA HIS A 88 -8.74 -11.42 -18.01
C HIS A 88 -8.13 -10.08 -18.40
N LEU A 89 -7.21 -9.59 -17.59
CA LEU A 89 -6.46 -8.38 -17.90
C LEU A 89 -5.23 -8.70 -18.75
N THR A 90 -4.94 -7.84 -19.72
CA THR A 90 -3.65 -7.87 -20.39
C THR A 90 -2.55 -7.49 -19.40
N VAL A 91 -1.30 -7.89 -19.68
CA VAL A 91 -0.16 -7.53 -18.82
C VAL A 91 -0.07 -6.01 -18.63
N ALA A 92 -0.25 -5.24 -19.71
CA ALA A 92 -0.21 -3.79 -19.65
C ALA A 92 -1.33 -3.21 -18.75
N SER A 93 -2.56 -3.73 -18.88
CA SER A 93 -3.69 -3.31 -18.06
C SER A 93 -3.50 -3.66 -16.59
N ALA A 94 -3.00 -4.87 -16.29
CA ALA A 94 -2.76 -5.30 -14.93
C ALA A 94 -1.62 -4.50 -14.25
N VAL A 95 -0.55 -4.19 -14.99
CA VAL A 95 0.53 -3.30 -14.52
C VAL A 95 -0.02 -1.91 -14.26
N PHE A 96 -0.78 -1.34 -15.20
CA PHE A 96 -1.39 -0.02 -15.04
C PHE A 96 -2.27 0.05 -13.80
N GLU A 97 -3.17 -0.90 -13.62
CA GLU A 97 -4.09 -0.96 -12.48
C GLU A 97 -3.36 -1.10 -11.14
N ALA A 98 -2.35 -1.99 -11.08
CA ALA A 98 -1.55 -2.21 -9.88
C ALA A 98 -0.74 -0.96 -9.48
N PHE A 99 -0.07 -0.32 -10.45
CA PHE A 99 0.69 0.91 -10.19
C PHE A 99 -0.23 2.06 -9.85
N SER A 100 -1.35 2.23 -10.56
CA SER A 100 -2.36 3.25 -10.26
C SER A 100 -2.92 3.08 -8.85
N GLY A 101 -3.19 1.85 -8.42
CA GLY A 101 -3.60 1.56 -7.06
C GLY A 101 -2.50 1.91 -6.06
N LEU A 102 -1.31 1.35 -6.21
CA LEU A 102 -0.21 1.51 -5.26
C LEU A 102 0.30 2.95 -5.15
N THR A 103 0.29 3.72 -6.24
CA THR A 103 0.67 5.15 -6.23
C THR A 103 -0.47 6.08 -5.86
N THR A 104 -1.63 5.54 -5.49
CA THR A 104 -2.85 6.31 -5.17
C THR A 104 -3.33 7.24 -6.30
N THR A 105 -3.01 6.91 -7.55
CA THR A 105 -3.40 7.70 -8.74
C THR A 105 -4.89 7.60 -9.04
N GLY A 106 -5.51 6.42 -8.84
CA GLY A 106 -6.94 6.21 -9.02
C GLY A 106 -7.43 6.11 -10.47
N ALA A 107 -6.53 6.16 -11.44
CA ALA A 107 -6.89 5.90 -12.82
C ALA A 107 -7.12 4.39 -13.04
N THR A 108 -8.21 4.01 -13.72
CA THR A 108 -8.57 2.61 -13.94
C THR A 108 -8.84 2.31 -15.40
N VAL A 109 -8.45 1.10 -15.81
CA VAL A 109 -8.80 0.50 -17.11
C VAL A 109 -9.85 -0.59 -16.95
N MET A 110 -10.25 -0.89 -15.70
CA MET A 110 -11.28 -1.89 -15.42
C MET A 110 -12.66 -1.27 -15.52
N THR A 111 -13.57 -1.99 -16.13
CA THR A 111 -14.99 -1.65 -16.32
C THR A 111 -15.86 -2.81 -15.87
N GLY A 112 -17.16 -2.55 -15.63
CA GLY A 112 -18.09 -3.57 -15.15
C GLY A 112 -17.80 -3.96 -13.69
N LEU A 113 -17.36 -3.00 -12.88
CA LEU A 113 -16.92 -3.22 -11.49
C LEU A 113 -18.01 -3.87 -10.64
N ASP A 114 -19.29 -3.54 -10.90
CA ASP A 114 -20.43 -4.06 -10.16
C ASP A 114 -20.56 -5.60 -10.24
N ASN A 115 -20.00 -6.22 -11.29
CA ASN A 115 -20.02 -7.65 -11.53
C ASN A 115 -18.71 -8.36 -11.17
N LEU A 116 -17.69 -7.63 -10.71
CA LEU A 116 -16.40 -8.21 -10.38
C LEU A 116 -16.41 -8.90 -9.01
N PRO A 117 -15.54 -9.90 -8.82
CA PRO A 117 -15.34 -10.54 -7.52
C PRO A 117 -14.96 -9.54 -6.44
N LYS A 118 -15.56 -9.69 -5.25
CA LYS A 118 -15.32 -8.80 -4.11
C LYS A 118 -13.85 -8.75 -3.69
N ALA A 119 -13.13 -9.85 -3.82
CA ALA A 119 -11.71 -9.92 -3.49
C ALA A 119 -10.86 -8.99 -4.38
N ILE A 120 -11.15 -8.89 -5.70
CA ILE A 120 -10.47 -7.96 -6.60
C ILE A 120 -10.80 -6.51 -6.26
N LEU A 121 -12.09 -6.20 -6.05
CA LEU A 121 -12.54 -4.86 -5.67
C LEU A 121 -11.88 -4.40 -4.37
N PHE A 122 -11.86 -5.29 -3.37
CA PHE A 122 -11.14 -5.05 -2.11
C PHE A 122 -9.64 -4.80 -2.35
N TYR A 123 -9.00 -5.66 -3.15
CA TYR A 123 -7.55 -5.59 -3.39
C TYR A 123 -7.13 -4.28 -4.04
N ARG A 124 -7.88 -3.78 -5.03
CA ARG A 124 -7.60 -2.51 -5.70
C ARG A 124 -7.55 -1.34 -4.71
N GLN A 125 -8.55 -1.21 -3.86
CA GLN A 125 -8.64 -0.15 -2.86
C GLN A 125 -7.66 -0.36 -1.70
N PHE A 126 -7.40 -1.61 -1.35
CA PHE A 126 -6.38 -1.96 -0.36
C PHE A 126 -4.97 -1.59 -0.83
N LEU A 127 -4.67 -1.72 -2.13
CA LEU A 127 -3.41 -1.20 -2.70
C LEU A 127 -3.28 0.31 -2.52
N GLN A 128 -4.36 1.09 -2.72
CA GLN A 128 -4.34 2.53 -2.46
C GLN A 128 -4.07 2.83 -0.99
N TRP A 129 -4.69 2.10 -0.10
CA TRP A 129 -4.48 2.26 1.33
C TRP A 129 -3.03 1.95 1.75
N LEU A 130 -2.45 0.88 1.23
CA LEU A 130 -1.05 0.53 1.45
C LEU A 130 -0.09 1.56 0.84
N GLY A 131 -0.40 2.06 -0.35
CA GLY A 131 0.38 3.08 -1.04
C GLY A 131 0.37 4.42 -0.32
N GLY A 132 -0.79 4.88 0.13
CA GLY A 132 -0.93 6.12 0.91
C GLY A 132 -0.08 6.08 2.19
N MET A 133 -0.08 4.93 2.87
CA MET A 133 0.78 4.73 4.03
C MET A 133 2.27 4.66 3.65
N GLY A 134 2.59 4.02 2.53
CA GLY A 134 3.96 3.95 2.01
C GLY A 134 4.56 5.34 1.77
N ILE A 135 3.77 6.28 1.23
CA ILE A 135 4.18 7.68 1.01
C ILE A 135 4.45 8.39 2.34
N ILE A 136 3.62 8.19 3.35
CA ILE A 136 3.80 8.79 4.68
C ILE A 136 5.12 8.31 5.32
N VAL A 137 5.36 7.00 5.31
CA VAL A 137 6.58 6.41 5.85
C VAL A 137 7.82 6.90 5.09
N LEU A 138 7.71 7.00 3.77
CA LEU A 138 8.74 7.49 2.90
C LEU A 138 9.10 8.96 3.21
N ALA A 139 8.09 9.81 3.33
CA ALA A 139 8.29 11.22 3.66
C ALA A 139 9.04 11.39 4.97
N ILE A 140 8.66 10.65 6.01
CA ILE A 140 9.33 10.68 7.31
C ILE A 140 10.78 10.18 7.23
N ALA A 141 11.05 9.17 6.40
CA ALA A 141 12.38 8.62 6.25
C ALA A 141 13.30 9.55 5.43
N ILE A 142 12.76 10.26 4.42
CA ILE A 142 13.54 11.10 3.50
C ILE A 142 13.75 12.52 4.03
N ILE A 143 12.76 13.14 4.65
CA ILE A 143 12.86 14.54 5.14
C ILE A 143 14.12 14.76 6.00
N PRO A 144 14.46 13.87 6.95
CA PRO A 144 15.69 14.02 7.72
C PRO A 144 16.97 13.87 6.89
N LEU A 145 16.94 13.07 5.81
CA LEU A 145 18.10 12.85 4.92
C LEU A 145 18.36 14.06 4.02
N LEU A 146 17.31 14.80 3.64
CA LEU A 146 17.41 16.00 2.82
C LEU A 146 17.92 17.23 3.60
N GLY A 147 17.98 17.15 4.93
CA GLY A 147 18.40 18.28 5.77
C GLY A 147 17.46 19.49 5.74
N ILE A 148 16.23 19.32 5.23
CA ILE A 148 15.21 20.35 5.15
C ILE A 148 14.61 20.55 6.55
N GLY A 149 14.51 21.79 7.01
CA GLY A 149 13.90 22.11 8.29
C GLY A 149 14.86 22.33 9.46
N GLY A 150 16.01 22.99 9.22
CA GLY A 150 16.91 23.43 10.31
C GLY A 150 17.89 22.37 10.82
N MET A 151 17.84 21.14 10.28
CA MET A 151 18.70 20.04 10.73
C MET A 151 20.17 20.26 10.38
N GLN A 152 20.48 21.08 9.37
CA GLN A 152 21.86 21.47 9.07
C GLN A 152 22.43 22.39 10.16
N LEU A 153 21.64 23.33 10.69
CA LEU A 153 22.03 24.16 11.83
C LEU A 153 22.22 23.30 13.09
N TYR A 154 21.29 22.36 13.33
CA TYR A 154 21.37 21.45 14.49
C TYR A 154 22.58 20.48 14.41
N ARG A 155 22.97 20.09 13.20
CA ARG A 155 24.21 19.32 12.96
C ARG A 155 25.47 20.14 13.18
N ALA A 156 25.44 21.44 12.90
CA ALA A 156 26.60 22.32 13.09
C ALA A 156 26.84 22.66 14.58
N GLU A 157 25.79 22.75 15.38
CA GLU A 157 25.90 23.10 16.80
C GLU A 157 26.21 21.94 17.75
N MET A 158 25.98 20.69 17.33
CA MET A 158 26.30 19.50 18.14
C MET A 158 27.48 18.71 17.60
N SER A 159 28.64 18.93 18.12
CA SER A 159 29.83 18.11 17.89
C SER A 159 29.85 16.90 18.81
N GLY A 160 29.69 15.65 18.32
CA GLY A 160 29.86 14.45 19.14
C GLY A 160 29.10 13.20 18.63
N PRO A 161 29.52 11.98 19.05
CA PRO A 161 28.98 10.71 18.59
C PRO A 161 27.54 10.40 19.05
N MET A 162 26.95 11.21 19.90
CA MET A 162 25.55 11.02 20.41
C MET A 162 24.45 11.43 19.43
N LYS A 163 24.78 11.95 18.23
CA LYS A 163 23.80 12.49 17.26
C LYS A 163 22.92 11.43 16.62
N GLU A 164 23.45 10.28 16.29
CA GLU A 164 22.68 9.25 15.57
C GLU A 164 21.70 8.48 16.47
N GLN A 165 22.02 8.31 17.73
CA GLN A 165 21.16 7.56 18.66
C GLN A 165 19.86 8.30 19.03
N LYS A 166 19.83 9.65 18.99
CA LYS A 166 18.64 10.45 19.33
C LYS A 166 17.69 10.69 18.14
N ILE A 167 18.16 10.54 16.90
CA ILE A 167 17.32 10.76 15.71
C ILE A 167 16.48 9.52 15.40
N ARG A 168 17.03 8.30 15.55
CA ARG A 168 16.30 7.03 15.30
C ARG A 168 15.04 6.84 16.16
N PRO A 169 15.04 7.05 17.48
CA PRO A 169 13.83 6.95 18.27
C PRO A 169 12.73 7.92 17.82
N ARG A 170 13.08 9.16 17.52
CA ARG A 170 12.14 10.19 17.08
C ARG A 170 11.43 9.83 15.77
N ILE A 171 12.17 9.31 14.79
CA ILE A 171 11.60 8.88 13.49
C ILE A 171 10.60 7.74 13.72
N THR A 172 10.96 6.76 14.51
CA THR A 172 10.09 5.61 14.83
C THR A 172 8.84 6.03 15.60
N GLU A 173 8.96 6.93 16.56
CA GLU A 173 7.82 7.46 17.31
C GLU A 173 6.89 8.27 16.41
N THR A 174 7.43 9.14 15.57
CA THR A 174 6.65 9.91 14.60
C THR A 174 5.92 8.98 13.62
N ALA A 175 6.59 7.95 13.11
CA ALA A 175 5.98 6.96 12.23
C ALA A 175 4.80 6.23 12.92
N LYS A 176 4.97 5.81 14.17
CA LYS A 176 3.90 5.17 14.96
C LYS A 176 2.69 6.08 15.14
N VAL A 177 2.91 7.34 15.50
CA VAL A 177 1.82 8.32 15.68
C VAL A 177 1.06 8.52 14.37
N LEU A 178 1.75 8.71 13.24
CA LEU A 178 1.11 8.87 11.93
C LEU A 178 0.36 7.60 11.50
N TRP A 179 0.89 6.42 11.80
CA TRP A 179 0.19 5.16 11.61
C TRP A 179 -1.12 5.10 12.39
N MET A 180 -1.08 5.47 13.66
CA MET A 180 -2.28 5.50 14.52
C MET A 180 -3.31 6.50 14.01
N ILE A 181 -2.87 7.69 13.57
CA ILE A 181 -3.76 8.69 12.97
C ILE A 181 -4.38 8.15 11.68
N TYR A 182 -3.59 7.54 10.80
CA TYR A 182 -4.07 6.97 9.54
C TYR A 182 -5.11 5.86 9.76
N LEU A 183 -4.86 4.97 10.71
CA LEU A 183 -5.80 3.92 11.11
C LEU A 183 -7.07 4.50 11.73
N SER A 184 -6.97 5.48 12.62
CA SER A 184 -8.13 6.09 13.26
C SER A 184 -8.99 6.83 12.24
N LEU A 185 -8.39 7.55 11.29
CA LEU A 185 -9.10 8.18 10.18
C LEU A 185 -9.80 7.15 9.29
N THR A 186 -9.14 6.02 8.98
CA THR A 186 -9.74 4.94 8.20
C THR A 186 -10.96 4.34 8.89
N LEU A 187 -10.85 4.04 10.19
CA LEU A 187 -11.96 3.50 10.97
C LEU A 187 -13.11 4.49 11.11
N SER A 188 -12.81 5.76 11.35
CA SER A 188 -13.82 6.82 11.45
C SER A 188 -14.54 7.02 10.12
N CYS A 189 -13.80 6.99 9.00
CA CYS A 189 -14.36 7.12 7.66
C CYS A 189 -15.25 5.91 7.32
N ALA A 190 -14.80 4.68 7.61
CA ALA A 190 -15.59 3.48 7.39
C ALA A 190 -16.89 3.50 8.21
N LEU A 191 -16.82 3.92 9.47
CA LEU A 191 -18.00 4.07 10.32
C LEU A 191 -18.97 5.12 9.76
N ALA A 192 -18.47 6.27 9.32
CA ALA A 192 -19.29 7.32 8.73
C ALA A 192 -20.01 6.85 7.46
N TYR A 193 -19.33 6.14 6.57
CA TYR A 193 -19.92 5.58 5.36
C TYR A 193 -20.97 4.51 5.67
N TRP A 194 -20.70 3.65 6.65
CA TRP A 194 -21.67 2.64 7.09
C TRP A 194 -22.92 3.29 7.69
N LEU A 195 -22.78 4.28 8.54
CA LEU A 195 -23.91 5.04 9.11
C LEU A 195 -24.67 5.84 8.05
N ALA A 196 -24.00 6.26 6.97
CA ALA A 196 -24.64 6.93 5.83
C ALA A 196 -25.41 5.97 4.90
N GLY A 197 -25.34 4.64 5.14
CA GLY A 197 -26.12 3.62 4.44
C GLY A 197 -25.34 2.76 3.46
N MET A 198 -24.02 2.86 3.39
CA MET A 198 -23.19 1.92 2.60
C MET A 198 -23.23 0.52 3.21
N SER A 199 -23.08 -0.51 2.37
CA SER A 199 -22.80 -1.86 2.87
C SER A 199 -21.51 -1.88 3.68
N VAL A 200 -21.34 -2.83 4.60
CA VAL A 200 -20.08 -2.96 5.37
C VAL A 200 -18.88 -3.13 4.46
N PHE A 201 -19.02 -3.87 3.37
CA PHE A 201 -17.98 -4.05 2.37
C PHE A 201 -17.60 -2.73 1.70
N ASP A 202 -18.59 -2.00 1.19
CA ASP A 202 -18.35 -0.72 0.51
C ASP A 202 -17.81 0.33 1.47
N ALA A 203 -18.30 0.39 2.69
CA ALA A 203 -17.83 1.32 3.71
C ALA A 203 -16.33 1.13 4.02
N ILE A 204 -15.90 -0.12 4.19
CA ILE A 204 -14.48 -0.45 4.44
C ILE A 204 -13.63 -0.11 3.21
N THR A 205 -14.03 -0.58 2.04
CA THR A 205 -13.23 -0.40 0.82
C THR A 205 -13.16 1.06 0.40
N HIS A 206 -14.26 1.82 0.42
CA HIS A 206 -14.23 3.24 0.13
C HIS A 206 -13.47 4.06 1.16
N SER A 207 -13.46 3.65 2.45
CA SER A 207 -12.62 4.31 3.45
C SER A 207 -11.12 4.21 3.10
N PHE A 208 -10.68 3.10 2.51
CA PHE A 208 -9.30 2.94 2.03
C PHE A 208 -8.96 3.96 0.94
N SER A 209 -9.82 4.07 -0.08
CA SER A 209 -9.63 5.03 -1.17
C SER A 209 -9.73 6.48 -0.70
N THR A 210 -10.66 6.78 0.20
CA THR A 210 -10.89 8.15 0.69
C THR A 210 -9.70 8.64 1.53
N VAL A 211 -9.26 7.86 2.50
CA VAL A 211 -8.17 8.26 3.40
C VAL A 211 -6.82 8.31 2.67
N SER A 212 -6.63 7.46 1.67
CA SER A 212 -5.44 7.51 0.80
C SER A 212 -5.54 8.56 -0.32
N ILE A 213 -6.70 9.21 -0.48
CA ILE A 213 -7.00 10.16 -1.58
C ILE A 213 -6.81 9.48 -2.94
N GLY A 214 -7.18 8.18 -3.03
CA GLY A 214 -6.86 7.34 -4.18
C GLY A 214 -7.91 7.32 -5.28
N GLY A 215 -9.20 7.38 -4.95
CA GLY A 215 -10.31 7.54 -5.90
C GLY A 215 -10.84 6.26 -6.54
N PHE A 216 -10.29 5.07 -6.27
CA PHE A 216 -10.90 3.82 -6.71
C PHE A 216 -12.25 3.58 -6.02
N SER A 217 -13.18 2.99 -6.75
CA SER A 217 -14.51 2.58 -6.27
C SER A 217 -14.76 1.09 -6.51
N THR A 218 -15.75 0.54 -5.82
CA THR A 218 -16.31 -0.79 -6.06
C THR A 218 -17.39 -0.79 -7.14
N HIS A 219 -17.80 0.40 -7.62
CA HIS A 219 -18.88 0.60 -8.58
C HIS A 219 -18.43 1.45 -9.77
N ASP A 220 -18.93 1.16 -10.97
CA ASP A 220 -18.63 1.94 -12.18
C ASP A 220 -19.09 3.39 -12.07
N ALA A 221 -20.23 3.64 -11.42
CA ALA A 221 -20.73 4.99 -11.15
C ALA A 221 -20.01 5.70 -9.99
N SER A 222 -18.95 5.07 -9.43
CA SER A 222 -18.20 5.59 -8.29
C SER A 222 -19.13 5.92 -7.10
N ILE A 223 -18.87 6.99 -6.37
CA ILE A 223 -19.69 7.43 -5.23
C ILE A 223 -21.14 7.75 -5.65
N GLY A 224 -21.35 8.16 -6.90
CA GLY A 224 -22.69 8.40 -7.46
C GLY A 224 -23.64 7.19 -7.45
N TYR A 225 -23.09 5.96 -7.33
CA TYR A 225 -23.87 4.74 -7.20
C TYR A 225 -24.83 4.77 -5.99
N PHE A 226 -24.40 5.35 -4.88
CA PHE A 226 -25.16 5.35 -3.64
C PHE A 226 -26.34 6.35 -3.64
N ASN A 227 -26.36 7.30 -4.60
CA ASN A 227 -27.42 8.29 -4.76
C ASN A 227 -27.87 8.95 -3.44
N SER A 228 -26.94 9.20 -2.54
CA SER A 228 -27.18 9.74 -1.20
C SER A 228 -26.45 11.09 -1.03
N PRO A 229 -27.16 12.17 -0.66
CA PRO A 229 -26.53 13.45 -0.40
C PRO A 229 -25.47 13.40 0.72
N LEU A 230 -25.61 12.49 1.68
CA LEU A 230 -24.66 12.32 2.79
C LEU A 230 -23.37 11.63 2.35
N ILE A 231 -23.42 10.81 1.29
CA ILE A 231 -22.28 10.07 0.77
C ILE A 231 -21.58 10.86 -0.34
N ASN A 232 -22.38 11.61 -1.12
CA ASN A 232 -21.86 12.33 -2.29
C ASN A 232 -21.22 13.68 -1.92
N GLY A 233 -21.29 14.10 -0.65
CA GLY A 233 -20.60 15.27 -0.11
C GLY A 233 -21.40 16.46 -0.02
#